data_daeb9e28d6f335135454dab8e403ad3f
#
_entry.id   daeb9e28d6f335135454dab8e403ad3f
#
_cell.length_a   1.000
_cell.length_b   1.000
_cell.length_c   1.000
_cell.angle_alpha   90.00
_cell.angle_beta   90.00
_cell.angle_gamma   90.00
#
_symmetry.space_group_name_H-M   'P 1'
#
loop_
_entity.id
_entity.type
_entity.pdbx_description
1 polymer ?
#
loop_
_entity_poly.entity_id
_entity_poly.type
_entity_poly.pdbx_seq_one_letter_code
_entity_poly.pdbx_strand_id
1 'polypeptide(L)'
;GIIKKDVPVFFDGSDERSSRVIEETAENVEAPWYKMEKDALKIQEITDKHIAFSILDEYDNNTVWQVASTGIYQVMNAALAIRAMRYTFGDKAEICKWQKVVASVKWQGRMEEVLPGVIFDGAHNLAAIREFTKSIRLQREAEGEIHPLIILFSAVADKDYSHMIELLCRESKADAYVIAKVDNKRGAQADTLAALFRKYTDRPVYREDTLADAFTRALNEKGSEGKLYCLGSLYLVGELKELIGGEDA
;
A
#
# COMPACT_ATOMS: atom_id res chain seq x y z
N GLY A 1 16.38 -1.56 20.81
CA GLY A 1 15.24 -1.36 19.97
C GLY A 1 14.88 0.11 19.76
N ILE A 2 13.83 0.38 19.03
CA ILE A 2 13.36 1.75 18.76
C ILE A 2 12.68 2.38 19.99
N ILE A 3 12.01 1.57 20.82
CA ILE A 3 11.32 2.01 22.05
C ILE A 3 12.35 2.34 23.10
N LYS A 4 12.24 3.52 23.72
CA LYS A 4 13.20 4.03 24.70
C LYS A 4 12.45 4.63 25.89
N LYS A 5 13.09 4.60 27.08
CA LYS A 5 12.59 5.21 28.30
C LYS A 5 12.17 6.67 28.06
N ASP A 6 11.06 7.05 28.65
CA ASP A 6 10.48 8.41 28.61
C ASP A 6 10.16 8.95 27.20
N VAL A 7 10.25 8.11 26.14
CA VAL A 7 9.89 8.50 24.77
C VAL A 7 8.55 7.86 24.40
N PRO A 8 7.52 8.66 24.06
CA PRO A 8 6.19 8.13 23.73
C PRO A 8 6.22 7.30 22.46
N VAL A 9 5.46 6.21 22.46
CA VAL A 9 5.31 5.28 21.34
C VAL A 9 3.88 5.35 20.85
N PHE A 10 3.71 5.65 19.55
CA PHE A 10 2.41 5.61 18.86
C PHE A 10 2.40 4.45 17.90
N PHE A 11 1.37 3.59 17.93
CA PHE A 11 1.34 2.42 17.08
C PHE A 11 -0.08 2.01 16.68
N ASP A 12 -0.16 1.27 15.57
CA ASP A 12 -1.39 0.67 15.04
C ASP A 12 -1.80 -0.54 15.89
N GLY A 13 -2.98 -0.47 16.50
CA GLY A 13 -3.59 -1.53 17.30
C GLY A 13 -4.29 -2.62 16.51
N SER A 14 -4.21 -2.61 15.19
CA SER A 14 -4.95 -3.52 14.32
C SER A 14 -4.57 -5.00 14.44
N ASP A 15 -3.38 -5.30 14.96
CA ASP A 15 -2.90 -6.65 15.23
C ASP A 15 -2.61 -6.83 16.73
N GLU A 16 -3.43 -7.63 17.40
CA GLU A 16 -3.36 -7.82 18.84
C GLU A 16 -2.03 -8.42 19.30
N ARG A 17 -1.43 -9.34 18.51
CA ARG A 17 -0.17 -9.98 18.86
C ARG A 17 0.99 -8.99 18.85
N SER A 18 1.05 -8.17 17.79
CA SER A 18 2.07 -7.12 17.69
C SER A 18 1.87 -6.04 18.74
N SER A 19 0.63 -5.65 19.01
CA SER A 19 0.26 -4.69 20.04
C SER A 19 0.76 -5.10 21.41
N ARG A 20 0.49 -6.34 21.81
CA ARG A 20 0.96 -6.88 23.12
C ARG A 20 2.49 -6.79 23.25
N VAL A 21 3.24 -7.16 22.21
CA VAL A 21 4.72 -7.07 22.24
C VAL A 21 5.20 -5.64 22.38
N ILE A 22 4.53 -4.69 21.71
CA ILE A 22 4.88 -3.26 21.81
C ILE A 22 4.55 -2.73 23.21
N GLU A 23 3.37 -3.03 23.74
CA GLU A 23 2.92 -2.64 25.08
C GLU A 23 3.89 -3.17 26.16
N GLU A 24 4.13 -4.48 26.20
CA GLU A 24 5.07 -5.10 27.14
C GLU A 24 6.48 -4.51 27.03
N THR A 25 6.95 -4.25 25.81
CA THR A 25 8.27 -3.64 25.59
C THR A 25 8.32 -2.21 26.14
N ALA A 26 7.28 -1.42 25.89
CA ALA A 26 7.17 -0.04 26.36
C ALA A 26 7.11 0.02 27.89
N GLU A 27 6.30 -0.82 28.50
CA GLU A 27 6.19 -0.92 29.97
C GLU A 27 7.54 -1.30 30.62
N ASN A 28 8.24 -2.29 30.05
CA ASN A 28 9.54 -2.74 30.55
C ASN A 28 10.65 -1.66 30.52
N VAL A 29 10.54 -0.69 29.59
CA VAL A 29 11.50 0.42 29.50
C VAL A 29 10.95 1.73 30.05
N GLU A 30 9.78 1.72 30.68
CA GLU A 30 9.09 2.91 31.21
C GLU A 30 8.82 3.97 30.11
N ALA A 31 8.38 3.55 28.92
CA ALA A 31 7.97 4.41 27.84
C ALA A 31 6.45 4.61 27.84
N PRO A 32 5.93 5.85 27.77
CA PRO A 32 4.50 6.08 27.52
C PRO A 32 4.10 5.48 26.17
N TRP A 33 2.94 4.84 26.08
CA TRP A 33 2.47 4.30 24.81
C TRP A 33 1.02 4.66 24.50
N TYR A 34 0.71 4.78 23.21
CA TYR A 34 -0.58 5.19 22.70
C TYR A 34 -0.96 4.31 21.51
N LYS A 35 -1.89 3.40 21.76
CA LYS A 35 -2.44 2.52 20.74
C LYS A 35 -3.57 3.22 19.99
N MET A 36 -3.60 3.11 18.68
CA MET A 36 -4.69 3.56 17.83
C MET A 36 -5.45 2.37 17.26
N GLU A 37 -6.70 2.23 17.65
CA GLU A 37 -7.58 1.19 17.14
C GLU A 37 -8.21 1.60 15.80
N LYS A 38 -8.65 0.61 15.00
CA LYS A 38 -9.28 0.89 13.69
C LYS A 38 -10.58 1.67 13.81
N ASP A 39 -11.35 1.45 14.85
CA ASP A 39 -12.61 2.13 15.14
C ASP A 39 -12.43 3.59 15.57
N ALA A 40 -11.20 3.98 15.94
CA ALA A 40 -10.83 5.38 16.14
C ALA A 40 -10.76 6.18 14.82
N LEU A 41 -10.92 5.54 13.67
CA LEU A 41 -10.84 6.18 12.35
C LEU A 41 -12.17 6.05 11.60
N LYS A 42 -12.68 7.17 11.11
CA LYS A 42 -13.87 7.21 10.26
C LYS A 42 -13.50 7.67 8.86
N ILE A 43 -13.67 6.79 7.87
CA ILE A 43 -13.56 7.15 6.46
C ILE A 43 -14.77 8.00 6.09
N GLN A 44 -14.53 9.17 5.51
CA GLN A 44 -15.56 10.12 5.06
C GLN A 44 -15.80 9.99 3.56
N GLU A 45 -14.72 9.84 2.78
CA GLU A 45 -14.78 9.76 1.32
C GLU A 45 -13.59 8.96 0.79
N ILE A 46 -13.80 8.23 -0.30
CA ILE A 46 -12.75 7.57 -1.09
C ILE A 46 -12.96 7.98 -2.54
N THR A 47 -11.91 8.47 -3.18
CA THR A 47 -11.87 8.83 -4.60
C THR A 47 -10.69 8.15 -5.29
N ASP A 48 -10.55 8.35 -6.60
CA ASP A 48 -9.39 7.91 -7.40
C ASP A 48 -8.06 8.62 -7.05
N LYS A 49 -8.12 9.70 -6.23
CA LYS A 49 -6.96 10.56 -5.92
C LYS A 49 -6.67 10.67 -4.44
N HIS A 50 -7.66 10.51 -3.58
CA HIS A 50 -7.49 10.75 -2.15
C HIS A 50 -8.50 9.97 -1.31
N ILE A 51 -8.17 9.87 -0.02
CA ILE A 51 -9.07 9.39 1.03
C ILE A 51 -9.21 10.50 2.06
N ALA A 52 -10.48 10.91 2.35
CA ALA A 52 -10.80 11.80 3.44
C ALA A 52 -11.24 10.98 4.67
N PHE A 53 -10.77 11.37 5.86
CA PHE A 53 -11.04 10.67 7.10
C PHE A 53 -11.07 11.62 8.30
N SER A 54 -11.62 11.15 9.42
CA SER A 54 -11.53 11.81 10.73
C SER A 54 -11.01 10.86 11.78
N ILE A 55 -10.30 11.40 12.76
CA ILE A 55 -9.88 10.68 13.97
C ILE A 55 -10.97 10.93 15.02
N LEU A 56 -11.58 9.85 15.54
CA LEU A 56 -12.67 9.91 16.51
C LEU A 56 -12.11 9.99 17.93
N ASP A 57 -11.63 11.16 18.31
CA ASP A 57 -11.19 11.45 19.67
C ASP A 57 -11.63 12.85 20.11
N GLU A 58 -11.46 13.15 21.39
CA GLU A 58 -11.86 14.43 21.99
C GLU A 58 -11.13 15.65 21.39
N TYR A 59 -9.97 15.44 20.79
CA TYR A 59 -9.13 16.50 20.23
C TYR A 59 -9.43 16.78 18.75
N ASP A 60 -10.00 15.79 18.01
CA ASP A 60 -10.06 15.85 16.54
C ASP A 60 -11.45 15.56 15.95
N ASN A 61 -12.47 15.42 16.78
CA ASN A 61 -13.81 14.90 16.47
C ASN A 61 -14.50 15.52 15.23
N ASN A 62 -14.13 16.71 14.82
CA ASN A 62 -14.73 17.41 13.67
C ASN A 62 -13.71 17.76 12.58
N THR A 63 -12.45 17.38 12.75
CA THR A 63 -11.42 17.65 11.77
C THR A 63 -11.46 16.62 10.67
N VAL A 64 -11.63 17.05 9.43
CA VAL A 64 -11.50 16.19 8.25
C VAL A 64 -10.07 16.30 7.73
N TRP A 65 -9.38 15.18 7.71
CA TRP A 65 -8.06 15.01 7.14
C TRP A 65 -8.16 14.38 5.75
N GLN A 66 -7.17 14.64 4.91
CA GLN A 66 -7.10 14.06 3.58
C GLN A 66 -5.68 13.53 3.33
N VAL A 67 -5.57 12.33 2.76
CA VAL A 67 -4.31 11.78 2.26
C VAL A 67 -4.38 11.68 0.74
N ALA A 68 -3.34 12.15 0.03
CA ALA A 68 -3.22 12.06 -1.42
C ALA A 68 -2.80 10.65 -1.85
N SER A 69 -3.62 9.65 -1.52
CA SER A 69 -3.38 8.24 -1.81
C SER A 69 -4.70 7.48 -1.84
N THR A 70 -4.76 6.44 -2.65
CA THR A 70 -5.88 5.47 -2.69
C THR A 70 -5.62 4.24 -1.80
N GLY A 71 -4.46 4.16 -1.15
CA GLY A 71 -4.10 3.11 -0.19
C GLY A 71 -4.73 3.35 1.18
N ILE A 72 -5.71 2.52 1.57
CA ILE A 72 -6.42 2.67 2.85
C ILE A 72 -5.50 2.63 4.08
N TYR A 73 -4.37 1.92 3.99
CA TYR A 73 -3.37 1.85 5.05
C TYR A 73 -2.68 3.21 5.33
N GLN A 74 -2.70 4.14 4.37
CA GLN A 74 -2.15 5.48 4.57
C GLN A 74 -2.99 6.33 5.53
N VAL A 75 -4.25 5.99 5.71
CA VAL A 75 -5.10 6.65 6.71
C VAL A 75 -4.57 6.41 8.12
N MET A 76 -4.26 5.16 8.48
CA MET A 76 -3.66 4.84 9.77
C MET A 76 -2.28 5.47 9.94
N ASN A 77 -1.44 5.43 8.90
CA ASN A 77 -0.12 6.08 8.93
C ASN A 77 -0.21 7.59 9.19
N ALA A 78 -1.13 8.28 8.50
CA ALA A 78 -1.37 9.70 8.69
C ALA A 78 -1.93 10.00 10.09
N ALA A 79 -2.88 9.21 10.56
CA ALA A 79 -3.48 9.37 11.88
C ALA A 79 -2.46 9.21 13.00
N LEU A 80 -1.57 8.22 12.92
CA LEU A 80 -0.47 8.05 13.87
C LEU A 80 0.49 9.24 13.86
N ALA A 81 0.84 9.75 12.68
CA ALA A 81 1.69 10.93 12.56
C ALA A 81 1.00 12.18 13.16
N ILE A 82 -0.29 12.39 12.90
CA ILE A 82 -1.07 13.49 13.47
C ILE A 82 -1.13 13.39 14.99
N ARG A 83 -1.37 12.18 15.54
CA ARG A 83 -1.37 11.96 16.99
C ARG A 83 -0.02 12.27 17.63
N ALA A 84 1.08 11.80 17.03
CA ALA A 84 2.44 12.10 17.51
C ALA A 84 2.75 13.61 17.47
N MET A 85 2.34 14.29 16.39
CA MET A 85 2.47 15.74 16.29
C MET A 85 1.62 16.49 17.33
N ARG A 86 0.35 16.07 17.51
CA ARG A 86 -0.52 16.66 18.55
C ARG A 86 0.10 16.53 19.94
N TYR A 87 0.59 15.35 20.28
CA TYR A 87 1.28 15.12 21.55
C TYR A 87 2.49 16.07 21.72
N THR A 88 3.26 16.25 20.65
CA THR A 88 4.50 17.05 20.69
C THR A 88 4.22 18.55 20.78
N PHE A 89 3.23 19.05 20.05
CA PHE A 89 2.98 20.49 19.92
C PHE A 89 1.88 21.02 20.84
N GLY A 90 0.99 20.17 21.34
CA GLY A 90 -0.10 20.54 22.24
C GLY A 90 -0.91 21.73 21.69
N ASP A 91 -1.07 22.79 22.50
CA ASP A 91 -1.82 24.00 22.14
C ASP A 91 -1.17 24.81 21.00
N LYS A 92 0.09 24.51 20.64
CA LYS A 92 0.77 25.15 19.51
C LYS A 92 0.48 24.46 18.17
N ALA A 93 -0.45 23.51 18.14
CA ALA A 93 -0.82 22.77 16.94
C ALA A 93 -1.50 23.68 15.89
N GLU A 94 -0.91 23.80 14.71
CA GLU A 94 -1.44 24.60 13.60
C GLU A 94 -2.24 23.70 12.61
N ILE A 95 -3.42 23.26 13.05
CA ILE A 95 -4.22 22.23 12.36
C ILE A 95 -4.46 22.54 10.88
N CYS A 96 -4.85 23.75 10.54
CA CYS A 96 -5.09 24.13 9.14
C CYS A 96 -3.82 24.04 8.26
N LYS A 97 -2.64 24.26 8.83
CA LYS A 97 -1.38 24.05 8.11
C LYS A 97 -1.08 22.56 7.95
N TRP A 98 -1.29 21.79 9.03
CA TRP A 98 -1.07 20.35 8.98
C TRP A 98 -2.00 19.66 7.99
N GLN A 99 -3.28 20.03 7.94
CA GLN A 99 -4.21 19.51 6.94
C GLN A 99 -3.69 19.68 5.51
N LYS A 100 -3.18 20.88 5.18
CA LYS A 100 -2.59 21.16 3.85
C LYS A 100 -1.36 20.30 3.56
N VAL A 101 -0.49 20.14 4.56
CA VAL A 101 0.72 19.30 4.43
C VAL A 101 0.32 17.83 4.25
N VAL A 102 -0.52 17.29 5.12
CA VAL A 102 -0.97 15.87 5.02
C VAL A 102 -1.63 15.60 3.68
N ALA A 103 -2.46 16.54 3.19
CA ALA A 103 -3.11 16.41 1.89
C ALA A 103 -2.14 16.51 0.68
N SER A 104 -0.93 17.02 0.87
CA SER A 104 0.06 17.16 -0.20
C SER A 104 1.13 16.08 -0.21
N VAL A 105 1.25 15.28 0.86
CA VAL A 105 2.27 14.23 0.95
C VAL A 105 1.99 13.13 -0.04
N LYS A 106 2.94 12.90 -0.95
CA LYS A 106 2.97 11.73 -1.84
C LYS A 106 4.12 10.83 -1.44
N TRP A 107 3.83 9.54 -1.31
CA TRP A 107 4.83 8.56 -0.93
C TRP A 107 5.11 7.62 -2.10
N GLN A 108 6.35 7.65 -2.57
CA GLN A 108 6.77 6.84 -3.73
C GLN A 108 6.57 5.35 -3.47
N GLY A 109 6.00 4.64 -4.47
CA GLY A 109 5.72 3.22 -4.39
C GLY A 109 4.69 2.85 -3.31
N ARG A 110 3.74 3.74 -3.01
CA ARG A 110 2.61 3.47 -2.11
C ARG A 110 1.31 3.92 -2.76
N MET A 111 0.70 3.05 -3.55
CA MET A 111 -0.44 3.34 -4.43
C MET A 111 -0.18 4.62 -5.26
N GLU A 112 1.03 4.73 -5.78
CA GLU A 112 1.52 5.88 -6.56
C GLU A 112 1.09 5.74 -8.01
N GLU A 113 0.25 6.64 -8.48
CA GLU A 113 -0.06 6.74 -9.90
C GLU A 113 1.10 7.43 -10.62
N VAL A 114 1.79 6.69 -11.49
CA VAL A 114 2.98 7.16 -12.23
C VAL A 114 2.67 7.55 -13.67
N LEU A 115 1.67 6.94 -14.27
CA LEU A 115 1.08 7.25 -15.57
C LEU A 115 -0.45 7.09 -15.43
N PRO A 116 -1.26 7.65 -16.34
CA PRO A 116 -2.72 7.50 -16.28
C PRO A 116 -3.16 6.03 -16.16
N GLY A 117 -3.76 5.69 -15.02
CA GLY A 117 -4.22 4.35 -14.68
C GLY A 117 -3.10 3.32 -14.44
N VAL A 118 -1.83 3.75 -14.24
CA VAL A 118 -0.70 2.89 -13.88
C VAL A 118 -0.26 3.21 -12.46
N ILE A 119 -0.46 2.27 -11.55
CA ILE A 119 -0.27 2.44 -10.12
C ILE A 119 0.85 1.51 -9.63
N PHE A 120 1.84 2.08 -8.95
CA PHE A 120 2.93 1.35 -8.31
C PHE A 120 2.68 1.21 -6.82
N ASP A 121 2.82 -0.02 -6.30
CA ASP A 121 2.74 -0.31 -4.88
C ASP A 121 3.87 -1.24 -4.41
N GLY A 122 4.52 -0.88 -3.33
CA GLY A 122 5.63 -1.65 -2.75
C GLY A 122 5.20 -2.82 -1.88
N ALA A 123 3.95 -3.30 -1.97
CA ALA A 123 3.49 -4.48 -1.25
C ALA A 123 4.33 -5.70 -1.63
N HIS A 124 5.02 -6.29 -0.65
CA HIS A 124 5.99 -7.37 -0.84
C HIS A 124 5.96 -8.43 0.27
N ASN A 125 4.90 -8.46 1.06
CA ASN A 125 4.60 -9.48 2.07
C ASN A 125 3.09 -9.66 2.20
N LEU A 126 2.68 -10.71 2.89
CA LEU A 126 1.26 -11.10 2.99
C LEU A 126 0.39 -10.00 3.63
N ALA A 127 0.89 -9.31 4.65
CA ALA A 127 0.15 -8.23 5.31
C ALA A 127 -0.06 -7.04 4.35
N ALA A 128 0.97 -6.65 3.61
CA ALA A 128 0.88 -5.57 2.63
C ALA A 128 -0.05 -5.93 1.45
N ILE A 129 -0.02 -7.17 0.95
CA ILE A 129 -0.96 -7.64 -0.08
C ILE A 129 -2.41 -7.58 0.43
N ARG A 130 -2.65 -7.89 1.70
CA ARG A 130 -3.99 -7.77 2.31
C ARG A 130 -4.48 -6.32 2.31
N GLU A 131 -3.67 -5.38 2.72
CA GLU A 131 -4.04 -3.96 2.72
C GLU A 131 -4.17 -3.41 1.29
N PHE A 132 -3.34 -3.87 0.35
CA PHE A 132 -3.47 -3.55 -1.07
C PHE A 132 -4.81 -4.05 -1.65
N THR A 133 -5.15 -5.31 -1.48
CA THR A 133 -6.42 -5.87 -2.00
C THR A 133 -7.63 -5.22 -1.36
N LYS A 134 -7.56 -4.88 -0.06
CA LYS A 134 -8.58 -4.10 0.63
C LYS A 134 -8.74 -2.71 0.02
N SER A 135 -7.64 -2.04 -0.34
CA SER A 135 -7.68 -0.72 -0.98
C SER A 135 -8.39 -0.76 -2.33
N ILE A 136 -8.07 -1.75 -3.19
CA ILE A 136 -8.74 -1.96 -4.48
C ILE A 136 -10.24 -2.22 -4.28
N ARG A 137 -10.60 -3.05 -3.31
CA ARG A 137 -12.01 -3.36 -3.04
C ARG A 137 -12.79 -2.12 -2.64
N LEU A 138 -12.27 -1.32 -1.70
CA LEU A 138 -12.91 -0.10 -1.24
C LEU A 138 -13.03 0.94 -2.35
N GLN A 139 -12.03 1.04 -3.22
CA GLN A 139 -12.07 1.91 -4.38
C GLN A 139 -13.18 1.48 -5.37
N ARG A 140 -13.33 0.18 -5.64
CA ARG A 140 -14.42 -0.35 -6.46
C ARG A 140 -15.80 -0.10 -5.86
N GLU A 141 -15.93 -0.22 -4.54
CA GLU A 141 -17.19 0.07 -3.83
C GLU A 141 -17.58 1.56 -3.95
N ALA A 142 -16.59 2.45 -4.00
CA ALA A 142 -16.80 3.90 -4.09
C ALA A 142 -17.03 4.39 -5.54
N GLU A 143 -16.33 3.86 -6.51
CA GLU A 143 -16.27 4.38 -7.89
C GLU A 143 -16.90 3.43 -8.93
N GLY A 144 -17.23 2.20 -8.55
CA GLY A 144 -17.69 1.16 -9.46
C GLY A 144 -16.59 0.22 -9.93
N GLU A 145 -16.97 -0.77 -10.72
CA GLU A 145 -16.04 -1.78 -11.21
C GLU A 145 -15.02 -1.17 -12.18
N ILE A 146 -13.77 -1.61 -12.02
CA ILE A 146 -12.63 -1.18 -12.84
C ILE A 146 -12.27 -2.32 -13.78
N HIS A 147 -12.48 -2.14 -15.07
CA HIS A 147 -12.15 -3.13 -16.09
C HIS A 147 -11.53 -2.48 -17.34
N PRO A 148 -10.49 -3.12 -17.89
CA PRO A 148 -9.75 -4.24 -17.30
C PRO A 148 -8.88 -3.82 -16.11
N LEU A 149 -8.78 -4.69 -15.11
CA LEU A 149 -7.83 -4.56 -14.01
C LEU A 149 -6.69 -5.56 -14.21
N ILE A 150 -5.49 -5.05 -14.41
CA ILE A 150 -4.29 -5.84 -14.69
C ILE A 150 -3.33 -5.75 -13.51
N ILE A 151 -2.69 -6.87 -13.19
CA ILE A 151 -1.63 -6.91 -12.17
C ILE A 151 -0.34 -7.35 -12.83
N LEU A 152 0.70 -6.51 -12.74
CA LEU A 152 2.07 -6.86 -13.06
C LEU A 152 2.78 -7.18 -11.73
N PHE A 153 3.33 -8.39 -11.65
CA PHE A 153 3.85 -8.93 -10.39
C PHE A 153 5.25 -9.52 -10.55
N SER A 154 6.06 -9.27 -9.52
CA SER A 154 7.30 -9.99 -9.25
C SER A 154 7.48 -10.15 -7.75
N ALA A 155 8.37 -11.05 -7.32
CA ALA A 155 8.66 -11.25 -5.92
C ALA A 155 10.15 -11.57 -5.69
N VAL A 156 10.62 -11.39 -4.46
CA VAL A 156 11.93 -11.90 -4.04
C VAL A 156 11.78 -13.31 -3.46
N ALA A 157 12.81 -14.13 -3.67
CA ALA A 157 12.76 -15.57 -3.39
C ALA A 157 12.66 -15.91 -1.89
N ASP A 158 13.09 -15.01 -1.01
CA ASP A 158 13.07 -15.19 0.45
C ASP A 158 11.73 -14.77 1.10
N LYS A 159 10.73 -14.40 0.30
CA LYS A 159 9.39 -14.05 0.78
C LYS A 159 8.40 -15.19 0.57
N ASP A 160 7.34 -15.17 1.35
CA ASP A 160 6.22 -16.10 1.23
C ASP A 160 5.30 -15.68 0.06
N TYR A 161 5.88 -15.71 -1.15
CA TYR A 161 5.15 -15.31 -2.36
C TYR A 161 4.01 -16.27 -2.72
N SER A 162 4.03 -17.51 -2.22
CA SER A 162 2.94 -18.47 -2.49
C SER A 162 1.62 -18.00 -1.88
N HIS A 163 1.61 -17.62 -0.59
CA HIS A 163 0.42 -17.11 0.07
C HIS A 163 0.07 -15.68 -0.40
N MET A 164 1.07 -14.88 -0.80
CA MET A 164 0.82 -13.58 -1.42
C MET A 164 0.02 -13.73 -2.72
N ILE A 165 0.43 -14.65 -3.60
CA ILE A 165 -0.22 -14.91 -4.90
C ILE A 165 -1.63 -15.48 -4.68
N GLU A 166 -1.79 -16.46 -3.78
CA GLU A 166 -3.09 -17.02 -3.43
C GLU A 166 -4.08 -15.93 -3.00
N LEU A 167 -3.66 -15.08 -2.06
CA LEU A 167 -4.48 -13.97 -1.57
C LEU A 167 -4.80 -12.97 -2.69
N LEU A 168 -3.81 -12.61 -3.51
CA LEU A 168 -3.96 -11.68 -4.60
C LEU A 168 -4.97 -12.21 -5.64
N CYS A 169 -4.86 -13.47 -6.06
CA CYS A 169 -5.80 -14.09 -7.00
C CYS A 169 -7.23 -14.12 -6.45
N ARG A 170 -7.38 -14.45 -5.16
CA ARG A 170 -8.69 -14.54 -4.53
C ARG A 170 -9.40 -13.20 -4.35
N GLU A 171 -8.66 -12.15 -3.95
CA GLU A 171 -9.25 -10.90 -3.48
C GLU A 171 -9.21 -9.77 -4.53
N SER A 172 -8.22 -9.74 -5.44
CA SER A 172 -8.05 -8.64 -6.38
C SER A 172 -9.11 -8.61 -7.48
N LYS A 173 -9.64 -9.80 -7.86
CA LYS A 173 -10.53 -9.99 -9.01
C LYS A 173 -9.95 -9.38 -10.30
N ALA A 174 -8.63 -9.47 -10.48
CA ALA A 174 -7.97 -8.97 -11.68
C ALA A 174 -8.39 -9.76 -12.92
N ASP A 175 -8.42 -9.09 -14.08
CA ASP A 175 -8.79 -9.69 -15.36
C ASP A 175 -7.62 -10.44 -15.99
N ALA A 176 -6.37 -10.00 -15.70
CA ALA A 176 -5.17 -10.71 -16.10
C ALA A 176 -3.99 -10.41 -15.17
N TYR A 177 -3.01 -11.30 -15.20
CA TYR A 177 -1.74 -11.20 -14.47
C TYR A 177 -0.57 -11.27 -15.45
N VAL A 178 0.38 -10.35 -15.28
CA VAL A 178 1.63 -10.34 -16.03
C VAL A 178 2.78 -10.55 -15.06
N ILE A 179 3.61 -11.55 -15.32
CA ILE A 179 4.71 -11.93 -14.45
C ILE A 179 6.01 -11.38 -15.04
N ALA A 180 6.63 -10.48 -14.30
CA ALA A 180 7.90 -9.87 -14.68
C ALA A 180 9.07 -10.61 -14.03
N LYS A 181 10.15 -10.77 -14.81
CA LYS A 181 11.47 -11.10 -14.30
C LYS A 181 12.16 -9.79 -13.91
N VAL A 182 12.59 -9.66 -12.66
CA VAL A 182 13.46 -8.56 -12.21
C VAL A 182 14.91 -8.98 -12.31
N ASP A 183 15.80 -8.08 -12.71
CA ASP A 183 17.25 -8.35 -12.81
C ASP A 183 17.92 -8.21 -11.45
N ASN A 184 17.52 -9.09 -10.53
CA ASN A 184 18.05 -9.15 -9.19
C ASN A 184 18.33 -10.60 -8.78
N LYS A 185 19.52 -10.83 -8.19
CA LYS A 185 19.93 -12.17 -7.68
C LYS A 185 18.96 -12.75 -6.64
N ARG A 186 18.19 -11.89 -5.97
CA ARG A 186 17.16 -12.29 -5.00
C ARG A 186 15.78 -12.49 -5.63
N GLY A 187 15.60 -12.19 -6.91
CA GLY A 187 14.33 -12.35 -7.61
C GLY A 187 13.87 -13.81 -7.65
N ALA A 188 12.59 -14.04 -7.39
CA ALA A 188 11.98 -15.35 -7.61
C ALA A 188 11.91 -15.64 -9.11
N GLN A 189 12.00 -16.94 -9.48
CA GLN A 189 11.94 -17.34 -10.87
C GLN A 189 10.55 -17.05 -11.46
N ALA A 190 10.50 -16.34 -12.58
CA ALA A 190 9.25 -15.93 -13.22
C ALA A 190 8.36 -17.14 -13.59
N ASP A 191 8.97 -18.25 -14.02
CA ASP A 191 8.22 -19.48 -14.34
C ASP A 191 7.56 -20.08 -13.09
N THR A 192 8.24 -20.05 -11.94
CA THR A 192 7.67 -20.50 -10.66
C THR A 192 6.49 -19.63 -10.24
N LEU A 193 6.62 -18.30 -10.34
CA LEU A 193 5.54 -17.36 -10.04
C LEU A 193 4.35 -17.58 -10.98
N ALA A 194 4.59 -17.68 -12.29
CA ALA A 194 3.55 -17.92 -13.27
C ALA A 194 2.79 -19.25 -13.04
N ALA A 195 3.51 -20.31 -12.69
CA ALA A 195 2.89 -21.60 -12.34
C ALA A 195 1.99 -21.49 -11.10
N LEU A 196 2.41 -20.71 -10.08
CA LEU A 196 1.59 -20.48 -8.90
C LEU A 196 0.34 -19.66 -9.23
N PHE A 197 0.44 -18.61 -10.03
CA PHE A 197 -0.73 -17.86 -10.48
C PHE A 197 -1.72 -18.78 -11.18
N ARG A 198 -1.29 -19.60 -12.15
CA ARG A 198 -2.15 -20.57 -12.88
C ARG A 198 -2.79 -21.63 -11.98
N LYS A 199 -2.23 -21.88 -10.80
CA LYS A 199 -2.83 -22.77 -9.79
C LYS A 199 -4.02 -22.12 -9.08
N TYR A 200 -4.00 -20.81 -8.90
CA TYR A 200 -4.98 -20.09 -8.08
C TYR A 200 -6.00 -19.26 -8.87
N THR A 201 -5.87 -19.19 -10.21
CA THR A 201 -6.81 -18.45 -11.06
C THR A 201 -6.95 -19.08 -12.45
N ASP A 202 -8.15 -18.98 -13.03
CA ASP A 202 -8.43 -19.30 -14.44
C ASP A 202 -8.26 -18.07 -15.36
N ARG A 203 -7.88 -16.92 -14.81
CA ARG A 203 -7.63 -15.72 -15.59
C ARG A 203 -6.32 -15.83 -16.37
N PRO A 204 -6.15 -15.10 -17.49
CA PRO A 204 -4.93 -15.08 -18.26
C PRO A 204 -3.70 -14.77 -17.39
N VAL A 205 -2.64 -15.57 -17.56
CA VAL A 205 -1.34 -15.37 -16.88
C VAL A 205 -0.25 -15.34 -17.95
N TYR A 206 0.26 -14.17 -18.20
CA TYR A 206 1.35 -13.91 -19.14
C TYR A 206 2.69 -13.95 -18.40
N ARG A 207 3.72 -14.45 -19.07
CA ARG A 207 5.08 -14.46 -18.55
C ARG A 207 5.99 -13.98 -19.67
N GLU A 208 6.73 -12.93 -19.41
CA GLU A 208 7.63 -12.30 -20.39
C GLU A 208 9.09 -12.45 -19.94
N ASP A 209 10.02 -12.44 -20.89
CA ASP A 209 11.44 -12.67 -20.63
C ASP A 209 12.15 -11.43 -20.08
N THR A 210 11.68 -10.24 -20.45
CA THR A 210 12.22 -8.98 -19.97
C THR A 210 11.18 -8.16 -19.23
N LEU A 211 11.63 -7.24 -18.37
CA LEU A 211 10.75 -6.30 -17.68
C LEU A 211 10.04 -5.35 -18.64
N ALA A 212 10.74 -4.91 -19.69
CA ALA A 212 10.18 -4.03 -20.72
C ALA A 212 9.03 -4.71 -21.48
N ASP A 213 9.21 -5.98 -21.89
CA ASP A 213 8.16 -6.74 -22.56
C ASP A 213 6.97 -6.98 -21.61
N ALA A 214 7.24 -7.30 -20.33
CA ALA A 214 6.19 -7.48 -19.33
C ALA A 214 5.40 -6.19 -19.10
N PHE A 215 6.06 -5.06 -19.02
CA PHE A 215 5.39 -3.76 -18.84
C PHE A 215 4.58 -3.39 -20.09
N THR A 216 5.15 -3.57 -21.28
CA THR A 216 4.44 -3.36 -22.56
C THR A 216 3.20 -4.26 -22.68
N ARG A 217 3.33 -5.54 -22.34
CA ARG A 217 2.20 -6.47 -22.29
C ARG A 217 1.12 -5.98 -21.34
N ALA A 218 1.49 -5.61 -20.12
CA ALA A 218 0.56 -5.14 -19.12
C ALA A 218 -0.17 -3.85 -19.52
N LEU A 219 0.51 -2.92 -20.19
CA LEU A 219 -0.09 -1.70 -20.75
C LEU A 219 -1.10 -2.04 -21.85
N ASN A 220 -0.78 -2.98 -22.74
CA ASN A 220 -1.68 -3.40 -23.81
C ASN A 220 -2.94 -4.07 -23.26
N GLU A 221 -2.80 -4.97 -22.27
CA GLU A 221 -3.93 -5.62 -21.60
C GLU A 221 -4.80 -4.62 -20.81
N LYS A 222 -4.19 -3.59 -20.21
CA LYS A 222 -4.90 -2.50 -19.53
C LYS A 222 -5.74 -1.66 -20.49
N GLY A 223 -5.25 -1.39 -21.70
CA GLY A 223 -5.88 -0.47 -22.64
C GLY A 223 -5.95 0.97 -22.11
N SER A 224 -6.86 1.79 -22.69
CA SER A 224 -7.03 3.21 -22.31
C SER A 224 -7.77 3.42 -21.00
N GLU A 225 -8.76 2.59 -20.73
CA GLU A 225 -9.72 2.80 -19.63
C GLU A 225 -9.43 1.97 -18.37
N GLY A 226 -8.60 0.93 -18.50
CA GLY A 226 -8.30 0.02 -17.39
C GLY A 226 -7.27 0.58 -16.40
N LYS A 227 -7.03 -0.19 -15.34
CA LYS A 227 -5.96 0.07 -14.36
C LYS A 227 -4.93 -1.05 -14.35
N LEU A 228 -3.66 -0.66 -14.26
CA LEU A 228 -2.51 -1.53 -14.08
C LEU A 228 -1.90 -1.29 -12.71
N TYR A 229 -1.83 -2.32 -11.90
CA TYR A 229 -1.12 -2.30 -10.62
C TYR A 229 0.18 -3.10 -10.72
N CYS A 230 1.32 -2.46 -10.40
CA CYS A 230 2.63 -3.08 -10.39
C CYS A 230 3.08 -3.26 -8.94
N LEU A 231 3.26 -4.51 -8.49
CA LEU A 231 3.56 -4.80 -7.08
C LEU A 231 4.26 -6.15 -6.87
N GLY A 232 4.58 -6.45 -5.61
CA GLY A 232 5.16 -7.70 -5.15
C GLY A 232 6.65 -7.59 -4.78
N SER A 233 7.33 -6.54 -5.27
CA SER A 233 8.74 -6.27 -4.94
C SER A 233 9.06 -4.78 -5.09
N LEU A 234 9.82 -4.23 -4.13
CA LEU A 234 10.37 -2.88 -4.26
C LEU A 234 11.41 -2.77 -5.38
N TYR A 235 12.10 -3.87 -5.73
CA TYR A 235 13.01 -3.90 -6.89
C TYR A 235 12.23 -3.72 -8.19
N LEU A 236 11.08 -4.41 -8.33
CA LEU A 236 10.20 -4.21 -9.49
C LEU A 236 9.80 -2.75 -9.65
N VAL A 237 9.37 -2.11 -8.57
CA VAL A 237 8.97 -0.69 -8.58
C VAL A 237 10.15 0.20 -8.98
N GLY A 238 11.35 -0.06 -8.46
CA GLY A 238 12.56 0.68 -8.80
C GLY A 238 12.93 0.56 -10.28
N GLU A 239 13.04 -0.68 -10.78
CA GLU A 239 13.38 -0.96 -12.18
C GLU A 239 12.34 -0.39 -13.17
N LEU A 240 11.03 -0.45 -12.82
CA LEU A 240 9.98 0.17 -13.63
C LEU A 240 10.07 1.69 -13.66
N LYS A 241 10.45 2.33 -12.56
CA LYS A 241 10.67 3.79 -12.53
C LYS A 241 11.85 4.20 -13.41
N GLU A 242 12.94 3.42 -13.38
CA GLU A 242 14.08 3.64 -14.26
C GLU A 242 13.70 3.46 -15.74
N LEU A 243 12.90 2.43 -16.05
CA LEU A 243 12.40 2.18 -17.41
C LEU A 243 11.56 3.36 -17.94
N ILE A 244 10.64 3.89 -17.14
CA ILE A 244 9.77 5.02 -17.52
C ILE A 244 10.56 6.33 -17.58
N GLY A 245 11.45 6.59 -16.60
CA GLY A 245 12.23 7.82 -16.53
C GLY A 245 13.39 7.88 -17.55
N GLY A 246 13.81 6.75 -18.10
CA GLY A 246 14.84 6.67 -19.12
C GLY A 246 14.36 7.00 -20.54
N GLU A 247 13.04 7.07 -20.77
CA GLU A 247 12.45 7.48 -22.05
C GLU A 247 12.37 9.01 -22.21
N ASP A 248 12.55 9.78 -21.14
CA ASP A 248 12.51 11.26 -21.12
C ASP A 248 13.91 11.91 -21.02
N ALA A 249 15.02 11.16 -21.22
CA ALA A 249 16.39 11.65 -21.11
C ALA A 249 17.10 11.79 -22.48
#